data_03a8defb9118562fcd762432c0652cb6
#
_entry.id   03a8defb9118562fcd762432c0652cb6
#
_cell.length_a   1.000
_cell.length_b   1.000
_cell.length_c   1.000
_cell.angle_alpha   90.00
_cell.angle_beta   90.00
_cell.angle_gamma   90.00
#
_symmetry.space_group_name_H-M   'P 1'
#
loop_
_entity.id
_entity.type
_entity.pdbx_description
1 polymer ?
#
loop_
_entity_poly.entity_id
_entity_poly.type
_entity_poly.pdbx_seq_one_letter_code
_entity_poly.pdbx_strand_id
1 'polypeptide(L)'
;MANIISREIRLKSHPVGMPEESDFELVEVTIPEPKTGEILVRNIYMSVDPYMRGGMRSAKLSETLERGCVGQVVKSNSDRFQVGDYVLGMLGWREFYVVAEEKATKIDPTIAPIQSFLGAVGMPGRTAYVGLLDIGQPEEGETVFVSAAAGAVGSIACQI
;
A
#
# COMPACT_ATOMS: atom_id res chain seq x y z
N MET A 1 -8.88 -2.80 -28.99
CA MET A 1 -8.71 -3.50 -27.68
C MET A 1 -9.75 -2.92 -26.73
N ALA A 2 -10.36 -3.71 -25.86
CA ALA A 2 -11.35 -3.19 -24.91
C ALA A 2 -10.65 -2.28 -23.89
N ASN A 3 -11.21 -1.10 -23.65
CA ASN A 3 -10.72 -0.21 -22.61
C ASN A 3 -10.93 -0.89 -21.25
N ILE A 4 -9.88 -0.88 -20.39
CA ILE A 4 -9.98 -1.35 -19.02
C ILE A 4 -10.66 -0.26 -18.21
N ILE A 5 -11.72 -0.62 -17.50
CA ILE A 5 -12.40 0.24 -16.54
C ILE A 5 -11.91 -0.15 -15.15
N SER A 6 -11.51 0.83 -14.35
CA SER A 6 -11.11 0.69 -12.95
C SER A 6 -12.10 1.42 -12.07
N ARG A 7 -12.51 0.78 -10.98
CA ARG A 7 -13.21 1.46 -9.89
C ARG A 7 -12.20 2.07 -8.95
N GLU A 8 -12.44 3.31 -8.54
CA GLU A 8 -11.60 4.06 -7.61
C GLU A 8 -12.46 4.63 -6.48
N ILE A 9 -11.90 4.60 -5.26
CA ILE A 9 -12.49 5.31 -4.13
C ILE A 9 -11.77 6.66 -4.02
N ARG A 10 -12.53 7.75 -4.12
CA ARG A 10 -12.03 9.12 -4.03
C ARG A 10 -12.55 9.81 -2.78
N LEU A 11 -11.76 10.76 -2.26
CA LEU A 11 -12.18 11.61 -1.16
C LEU A 11 -13.17 12.67 -1.69
N LYS A 12 -14.41 12.64 -1.20
CA LYS A 12 -15.47 13.56 -1.58
C LYS A 12 -15.53 14.78 -0.68
N SER A 13 -15.28 14.59 0.62
CA SER A 13 -15.24 15.65 1.63
C SER A 13 -14.16 15.39 2.68
N HIS A 14 -13.68 16.46 3.32
CA HIS A 14 -12.73 16.28 4.43
C HIS A 14 -13.48 15.81 5.69
N PRO A 15 -13.10 14.64 6.26
CA PRO A 15 -13.76 14.12 7.44
C PRO A 15 -13.67 15.06 8.63
N VAL A 16 -14.81 15.27 9.31
CA VAL A 16 -14.90 15.97 10.59
C VAL A 16 -15.06 14.93 11.69
N GLY A 17 -14.01 14.65 12.43
CA GLY A 17 -14.01 13.54 13.40
C GLY A 17 -13.55 12.22 12.78
N MET A 18 -14.33 11.16 12.96
CA MET A 18 -14.09 9.87 12.28
C MET A 18 -14.56 9.95 10.84
N PRO A 19 -13.80 9.39 9.88
CA PRO A 19 -14.27 9.29 8.51
C PRO A 19 -15.55 8.44 8.43
N GLU A 20 -16.50 8.90 7.62
CA GLU A 20 -17.76 8.23 7.33
C GLU A 20 -17.80 7.83 5.84
N GLU A 21 -18.67 6.88 5.48
CA GLU A 21 -18.82 6.44 4.10
C GLU A 21 -19.18 7.62 3.16
N SER A 22 -19.95 8.57 3.67
CA SER A 22 -20.34 9.80 2.95
C SER A 22 -19.17 10.72 2.56
N ASP A 23 -18.01 10.58 3.22
CA ASP A 23 -16.79 11.32 2.87
C ASP A 23 -16.11 10.79 1.60
N PHE A 24 -16.56 9.65 1.07
CA PHE A 24 -15.97 8.99 -0.08
C PHE A 24 -16.96 8.86 -1.22
N GLU A 25 -16.43 8.67 -2.41
CA GLU A 25 -17.19 8.33 -3.61
C GLU A 25 -16.51 7.21 -4.38
N LEU A 26 -17.31 6.30 -4.91
CA LEU A 26 -16.85 5.26 -5.84
C LEU A 26 -17.07 5.75 -7.26
N VAL A 27 -16.02 5.81 -8.05
CA VAL A 27 -16.07 6.27 -9.45
C VAL A 27 -15.47 5.24 -10.40
N GLU A 28 -15.93 5.24 -11.63
CA GLU A 28 -15.35 4.43 -12.70
C GLU A 28 -14.51 5.32 -13.62
N VAL A 29 -13.28 4.87 -13.91
CA VAL A 29 -12.37 5.55 -14.82
C VAL A 29 -11.84 4.60 -15.87
N THR A 30 -11.63 5.12 -17.06
CA THR A 30 -10.98 4.39 -18.15
C THR A 30 -9.46 4.47 -17.95
N ILE A 31 -8.81 3.32 -17.87
CA ILE A 31 -7.36 3.23 -17.72
C ILE A 31 -6.70 3.30 -19.10
N PRO A 32 -5.72 4.20 -19.29
CA PRO A 32 -4.98 4.28 -20.54
C PRO A 32 -4.07 3.05 -20.74
N GLU A 33 -3.69 2.81 -22.00
CA GLU A 33 -2.63 1.83 -22.29
C GLU A 33 -1.28 2.33 -21.74
N PRO A 34 -0.45 1.42 -21.15
CA PRO A 34 0.87 1.81 -20.67
C PRO A 34 1.78 2.24 -21.83
N LYS A 35 2.48 3.35 -21.65
CA LYS A 35 3.52 3.84 -22.56
C LYS A 35 4.84 3.11 -22.33
N THR A 36 5.84 3.39 -23.17
CA THR A 36 7.22 2.88 -22.97
C THR A 36 7.72 3.23 -21.56
N GLY A 37 8.26 2.25 -20.83
CA GLY A 37 8.70 2.38 -19.45
C GLY A 37 7.56 2.32 -18.42
N GLU A 38 6.32 2.00 -18.83
CA GLU A 38 5.18 1.89 -17.93
C GLU A 38 4.63 0.47 -17.87
N ILE A 39 4.01 0.16 -16.74
CA ILE A 39 3.29 -1.08 -16.50
C ILE A 39 1.84 -0.79 -16.10
N LEU A 40 0.93 -1.69 -16.47
CA LEU A 40 -0.43 -1.73 -15.98
C LEU A 40 -0.53 -2.79 -14.88
N VAL A 41 -0.97 -2.38 -13.73
CA VAL A 41 -1.07 -3.23 -12.53
C VAL A 41 -2.53 -3.39 -12.14
N ARG A 42 -2.92 -4.61 -11.78
CA ARG A 42 -4.16 -4.92 -11.08
C ARG A 42 -3.86 -5.03 -9.59
N ASN A 43 -4.47 -4.19 -8.77
CA ASN A 43 -4.37 -4.29 -7.31
C ASN A 43 -5.03 -5.59 -6.79
N ILE A 44 -4.37 -6.23 -5.82
CA ILE A 44 -4.86 -7.42 -5.14
C ILE A 44 -5.13 -7.08 -3.67
N TYR A 45 -4.19 -6.36 -3.04
CA TYR A 45 -4.28 -5.89 -1.67
C TYR A 45 -3.92 -4.41 -1.58
N MET A 46 -4.59 -3.69 -0.71
CA MET A 46 -4.19 -2.34 -0.31
C MET A 46 -4.10 -2.26 1.21
N SER A 47 -3.25 -1.35 1.69
CA SER A 47 -3.13 -1.04 3.11
C SER A 47 -4.17 -0.01 3.52
N VAL A 48 -4.73 -0.18 4.72
CA VAL A 48 -5.57 0.82 5.41
C VAL A 48 -4.93 1.09 6.77
N ASP A 49 -4.32 2.26 6.90
CA ASP A 49 -3.51 2.60 8.05
C ASP A 49 -4.04 3.83 8.80
N PRO A 50 -3.88 3.92 10.14
CA PRO A 50 -4.39 5.03 10.93
C PRO A 50 -3.89 6.42 10.49
N TYR A 51 -2.67 6.53 9.95
CA TYR A 51 -2.11 7.79 9.47
C TYR A 51 -2.88 8.37 8.27
N MET A 52 -3.63 7.56 7.53
CA MET A 52 -4.46 8.01 6.42
C MET A 52 -5.48 9.05 6.85
N ARG A 53 -6.04 8.89 8.07
CA ARG A 53 -6.98 9.85 8.64
C ARG A 53 -6.37 11.26 8.74
N GLY A 54 -5.11 11.34 9.19
CA GLY A 54 -4.39 12.63 9.23
C GLY A 54 -4.19 13.22 7.84
N GLY A 55 -3.83 12.37 6.88
CA GLY A 55 -3.60 12.76 5.48
C GLY A 55 -4.86 13.24 4.76
N MET A 56 -6.05 12.75 5.13
CA MET A 56 -7.31 13.18 4.52
C MET A 56 -7.64 14.67 4.77
N ARG A 57 -7.08 15.28 5.82
CA ARG A 57 -7.33 16.70 6.13
C ARG A 57 -6.79 17.66 5.08
N SER A 58 -5.74 17.27 4.38
CA SER A 58 -5.06 18.08 3.36
C SER A 58 -5.04 17.43 1.97
N ALA A 59 -5.64 16.24 1.83
CA ALA A 59 -5.76 15.57 0.55
C ALA A 59 -6.66 16.36 -0.40
N LYS A 60 -6.38 16.30 -1.68
CA LYS A 60 -7.27 16.92 -2.67
C LYS A 60 -8.57 16.15 -2.76
N LEU A 61 -9.68 16.89 -2.84
CA LEU A 61 -10.98 16.31 -3.07
C LEU A 61 -11.09 15.79 -4.51
N SER A 62 -11.93 14.78 -4.71
CA SER A 62 -12.15 14.08 -5.99
C SER A 62 -10.90 13.37 -6.54
N GLU A 63 -9.89 13.16 -5.69
CA GLU A 63 -8.71 12.34 -6.01
C GLU A 63 -8.66 11.09 -5.11
N THR A 64 -8.04 10.03 -5.63
CA THR A 64 -7.78 8.82 -4.84
C THR A 64 -6.68 9.08 -3.80
N LEU A 65 -6.80 8.40 -2.67
CA LEU A 65 -5.74 8.41 -1.67
C LEU A 65 -4.60 7.47 -2.13
N GLU A 66 -3.41 8.02 -2.28
CA GLU A 66 -2.22 7.23 -2.60
C GLU A 66 -1.71 6.52 -1.36
N ARG A 67 -1.78 5.18 -1.35
CA ARG A 67 -1.41 4.33 -0.21
C ARG A 67 -0.83 3.01 -0.69
N GLY A 68 -0.12 2.35 0.23
CA GLY A 68 0.52 1.08 -0.05
C GLY A 68 -0.41 0.04 -0.65
N CYS A 69 0.02 -0.59 -1.71
CA CYS A 69 -0.71 -1.65 -2.37
C CYS A 69 0.24 -2.72 -2.92
N VAL A 70 -0.27 -3.94 -3.03
CA VAL A 70 0.36 -5.03 -3.76
C VAL A 70 -0.55 -5.42 -4.91
N GLY A 71 0.00 -5.47 -6.10
CA GLY A 71 -0.70 -5.84 -7.31
C GLY A 71 0.10 -6.76 -8.21
N GLN A 72 -0.52 -7.17 -9.30
CA GLN A 72 0.10 -7.99 -10.33
C GLN A 72 0.14 -7.23 -11.65
N VAL A 73 1.26 -7.28 -12.33
CA VAL A 73 1.43 -6.71 -13.66
C VAL A 73 0.56 -7.47 -14.65
N VAL A 74 -0.36 -6.79 -15.33
CA VAL A 74 -1.26 -7.37 -16.33
C VAL A 74 -0.93 -6.95 -17.76
N LYS A 75 -0.20 -5.81 -17.92
CA LYS A 75 0.46 -5.40 -19.18
C LYS A 75 1.79 -4.73 -18.84
N SER A 76 2.79 -4.88 -19.72
CA SER A 76 4.10 -4.27 -19.54
C SER A 76 4.63 -3.73 -20.86
N ASN A 77 5.09 -2.48 -20.82
CA ASN A 77 5.94 -1.86 -21.83
C ASN A 77 7.28 -1.42 -21.18
N SER A 78 7.74 -2.20 -20.20
CA SER A 78 8.94 -2.03 -19.39
C SER A 78 9.92 -3.16 -19.66
N ASP A 79 11.21 -2.85 -19.62
CA ASP A 79 12.27 -3.87 -19.69
C ASP A 79 12.52 -4.54 -18.33
N ARG A 80 12.04 -3.94 -17.22
CA ARG A 80 12.24 -4.42 -15.85
C ARG A 80 11.15 -5.35 -15.34
N PHE A 81 9.95 -5.25 -15.90
CA PHE A 81 8.77 -5.99 -15.44
C PHE A 81 8.13 -6.80 -16.54
N GLN A 82 7.68 -7.99 -16.19
CA GLN A 82 6.93 -8.88 -17.08
C GLN A 82 5.49 -9.05 -16.57
N VAL A 83 4.58 -9.41 -17.47
CA VAL A 83 3.22 -9.82 -17.11
C VAL A 83 3.28 -10.99 -16.15
N GLY A 84 2.54 -10.90 -15.05
CA GLY A 84 2.56 -11.89 -13.97
C GLY A 84 3.44 -11.52 -12.77
N ASP A 85 4.38 -10.57 -12.92
CA ASP A 85 5.19 -10.08 -11.80
C ASP A 85 4.30 -9.45 -10.71
N TYR A 86 4.67 -9.65 -9.45
CA TYR A 86 4.06 -8.95 -8.33
C TYR A 86 4.85 -7.69 -7.99
N VAL A 87 4.11 -6.63 -7.65
CA VAL A 87 4.71 -5.33 -7.36
C VAL A 87 4.10 -4.70 -6.11
N LEU A 88 4.97 -4.06 -5.34
CA LEU A 88 4.61 -3.14 -4.27
C LEU A 88 4.58 -1.73 -4.87
N GLY A 89 3.50 -1.00 -4.62
CA GLY A 89 3.29 0.37 -5.07
C GLY A 89 2.58 1.23 -4.03
N MET A 90 2.28 2.47 -4.41
CA MET A 90 1.58 3.44 -3.55
C MET A 90 0.21 3.86 -4.10
N LEU A 91 -0.25 3.22 -5.17
CA LEU A 91 -1.49 3.56 -5.88
C LEU A 91 -2.64 2.63 -5.47
N GLY A 92 -2.88 2.47 -4.17
CA GLY A 92 -4.04 1.79 -3.61
C GLY A 92 -5.35 2.56 -3.87
N TRP A 93 -6.46 2.09 -3.31
CA TRP A 93 -7.80 2.66 -3.43
C TRP A 93 -8.35 2.66 -4.86
N ARG A 94 -7.85 1.77 -5.73
CA ARG A 94 -8.30 1.52 -7.11
C ARG A 94 -8.01 0.09 -7.54
N GLU A 95 -8.77 -0.40 -8.52
CA GLU A 95 -8.58 -1.77 -9.01
C GLU A 95 -7.38 -1.90 -9.97
N PHE A 96 -7.22 -0.92 -10.87
CA PHE A 96 -6.15 -0.91 -11.86
C PHE A 96 -5.47 0.47 -11.91
N TYR A 97 -4.19 0.47 -12.25
CA TYR A 97 -3.44 1.70 -12.50
C TYR A 97 -2.28 1.48 -13.47
N VAL A 98 -1.94 2.52 -14.21
CA VAL A 98 -0.70 2.59 -14.98
C VAL A 98 0.33 3.38 -14.16
N VAL A 99 1.55 2.89 -14.15
CA VAL A 99 2.65 3.51 -13.39
C VAL A 99 3.97 3.32 -14.12
N ALA A 100 4.84 4.34 -14.02
CA ALA A 100 6.22 4.25 -14.49
C ALA A 100 7.01 3.22 -13.66
N GLU A 101 7.85 2.46 -14.32
CA GLU A 101 8.59 1.34 -13.74
C GLU A 101 9.44 1.72 -12.51
N GLU A 102 9.92 2.97 -12.42
CA GLU A 102 10.74 3.45 -11.32
C GLU A 102 9.93 3.61 -10.01
N LYS A 103 8.60 3.75 -10.14
CA LYS A 103 7.68 3.90 -9.00
C LYS A 103 7.10 2.58 -8.49
N ALA A 104 7.46 1.48 -9.10
CA ALA A 104 7.06 0.14 -8.70
C ALA A 104 8.25 -0.66 -8.18
N THR A 105 8.05 -1.41 -7.11
CA THR A 105 9.06 -2.32 -6.56
C THR A 105 8.62 -3.76 -6.82
N LYS A 106 9.44 -4.52 -7.56
CA LYS A 106 9.18 -5.95 -7.77
C LYS A 106 9.34 -6.69 -6.44
N ILE A 107 8.41 -7.58 -6.14
CA ILE A 107 8.45 -8.43 -4.96
C ILE A 107 8.50 -9.90 -5.38
N ASP A 108 9.22 -10.69 -4.58
CA ASP A 108 9.34 -12.13 -4.78
C ASP A 108 8.32 -12.88 -3.91
N PRO A 109 7.29 -13.49 -4.51
CA PRO A 109 6.26 -14.22 -3.76
C PRO A 109 6.78 -15.51 -3.11
N THR A 110 8.01 -15.94 -3.39
CA THR A 110 8.61 -17.12 -2.75
C THR A 110 9.17 -16.83 -1.37
N ILE A 111 9.47 -15.56 -1.05
CA ILE A 111 9.96 -15.12 0.25
C ILE A 111 8.86 -15.16 1.31
N ALA A 112 7.67 -14.66 0.96
CA ALA A 112 6.51 -14.61 1.86
C ALA A 112 5.21 -14.43 1.04
N PRO A 113 4.04 -14.74 1.61
CA PRO A 113 2.76 -14.39 1.01
C PRO A 113 2.72 -12.90 0.64
N ILE A 114 2.21 -12.58 -0.54
CA ILE A 114 2.33 -11.22 -1.12
C ILE A 114 1.71 -10.11 -0.23
N GLN A 115 0.66 -10.39 0.53
CA GLN A 115 0.08 -9.44 1.50
C GLN A 115 1.04 -9.08 2.63
N SER A 116 2.02 -9.94 2.97
CA SER A 116 3.01 -9.70 4.02
C SER A 116 3.93 -8.52 3.68
N PHE A 117 4.06 -8.16 2.39
CA PHE A 117 4.83 -6.99 1.96
C PHE A 117 4.17 -5.65 2.33
N LEU A 118 2.88 -5.66 2.73
CA LEU A 118 2.22 -4.52 3.37
C LEU A 118 2.27 -4.58 4.90
N GLY A 119 2.76 -5.67 5.48
CA GLY A 119 2.82 -5.94 6.91
C GLY A 119 4.24 -6.27 7.40
N ALA A 120 4.46 -7.51 7.82
CA ALA A 120 5.68 -7.95 8.49
C ALA A 120 6.95 -7.84 7.63
N VAL A 121 6.87 -8.05 6.33
CA VAL A 121 7.99 -7.89 5.38
C VAL A 121 8.07 -6.44 4.83
N GLY A 122 7.08 -5.61 5.12
CA GLY A 122 6.95 -4.23 4.67
C GLY A 122 7.30 -3.17 5.71
N MET A 123 6.63 -2.03 5.62
CA MET A 123 6.85 -0.87 6.47
C MET A 123 6.58 -1.17 7.97
N PRO A 124 5.48 -1.84 8.36
CA PRO A 124 5.24 -2.15 9.77
C PRO A 124 6.33 -3.02 10.40
N GLY A 125 6.78 -4.07 9.67
CA GLY A 125 7.86 -4.93 10.15
C GLY A 125 9.18 -4.22 10.29
N ARG A 126 9.56 -3.43 9.28
CA ARG A 126 10.78 -2.61 9.34
C ARG A 126 10.72 -1.60 10.49
N THR A 127 9.56 -0.99 10.72
CA THR A 127 9.38 -0.05 11.84
C THR A 127 9.54 -0.75 13.19
N ALA A 128 8.96 -1.94 13.36
CA ALA A 128 9.11 -2.74 14.58
C ALA A 128 10.57 -3.14 14.81
N TYR A 129 11.22 -3.65 13.77
CA TYR A 129 12.62 -4.10 13.83
C TYR A 129 13.56 -2.96 14.22
N VAL A 130 13.53 -1.86 13.49
CA VAL A 130 14.40 -0.69 13.76
C VAL A 130 14.08 -0.09 15.13
N GLY A 131 12.80 0.07 15.47
CA GLY A 131 12.38 0.65 16.75
C GLY A 131 12.82 -0.20 17.94
N LEU A 132 12.72 -1.51 17.85
CA LEU A 132 13.08 -2.40 18.97
C LEU A 132 14.59 -2.69 19.01
N LEU A 133 15.20 -3.10 17.90
CA LEU A 133 16.57 -3.61 17.90
C LEU A 133 17.63 -2.53 17.68
N ASP A 134 17.41 -1.56 16.78
CA ASP A 134 18.39 -0.53 16.50
C ASP A 134 18.33 0.63 17.50
N ILE A 135 17.10 1.01 17.92
CA ILE A 135 16.89 2.15 18.82
C ILE A 135 16.72 1.68 20.27
N GLY A 136 15.83 0.72 20.51
CA GLY A 136 15.53 0.21 21.85
C GLY A 136 16.66 -0.59 22.46
N GLN A 137 17.33 -1.41 21.66
CA GLN A 137 18.48 -2.25 22.04
C GLN A 137 18.26 -3.01 23.37
N PRO A 138 17.17 -3.80 23.47
CA PRO A 138 16.88 -4.51 24.72
C PRO A 138 17.98 -5.52 25.05
N GLU A 139 18.36 -5.61 26.32
CA GLU A 139 19.34 -6.56 26.84
C GLU A 139 18.65 -7.77 27.51
N GLU A 140 19.38 -8.87 27.62
CA GLU A 140 18.87 -10.07 28.27
C GLU A 140 18.48 -9.78 29.74
N GLY A 141 17.25 -10.20 30.10
CA GLY A 141 16.70 -9.98 31.44
C GLY A 141 15.88 -8.70 31.58
N GLU A 142 15.86 -7.81 30.57
CA GLU A 142 15.01 -6.63 30.59
C GLU A 142 13.54 -6.96 30.32
N THR A 143 12.65 -6.10 30.80
CA THR A 143 11.21 -6.16 30.53
C THR A 143 10.85 -5.10 29.51
N VAL A 144 10.34 -5.52 28.35
CA VAL A 144 9.91 -4.62 27.30
C VAL A 144 8.39 -4.42 27.38
N PHE A 145 7.95 -3.15 27.48
CA PHE A 145 6.55 -2.80 27.39
C PHE A 145 6.23 -2.30 25.97
N VAL A 146 5.26 -2.96 25.31
CA VAL A 146 4.81 -2.59 23.97
C VAL A 146 3.39 -2.02 24.03
N SER A 147 3.24 -0.72 23.78
CA SER A 147 1.92 -0.11 23.63
C SER A 147 1.29 -0.51 22.29
N ALA A 148 -0.05 -0.56 22.23
CA ALA A 148 -0.78 -0.99 21.03
C ALA A 148 -0.29 -2.34 20.47
N ALA A 149 -0.03 -3.32 21.34
CA ALA A 149 0.55 -4.62 20.99
C ALA A 149 -0.29 -5.44 19.99
N ALA A 150 -1.58 -5.15 19.84
CA ALA A 150 -2.45 -5.75 18.82
C ALA A 150 -2.43 -5.02 17.46
N GLY A 151 -1.71 -3.89 17.36
CA GLY A 151 -1.58 -3.12 16.12
C GLY A 151 -0.54 -3.71 15.16
N ALA A 152 -0.49 -3.18 13.93
CA ALA A 152 0.38 -3.70 12.87
C ALA A 152 1.87 -3.69 13.24
N VAL A 153 2.35 -2.66 13.91
CA VAL A 153 3.76 -2.56 14.38
C VAL A 153 3.93 -3.27 15.71
N GLY A 154 3.05 -3.02 16.69
CA GLY A 154 3.18 -3.58 18.03
C GLY A 154 3.11 -5.10 18.06
N SER A 155 2.24 -5.72 17.27
CA SER A 155 2.15 -7.18 17.19
C SER A 155 3.43 -7.83 16.64
N ILE A 156 4.13 -7.14 15.75
CA ILE A 156 5.42 -7.61 15.23
C ILE A 156 6.52 -7.40 16.28
N ALA A 157 6.55 -6.24 16.92
CA ALA A 157 7.53 -5.97 17.99
C ALA A 157 7.43 -6.98 19.16
N CYS A 158 6.23 -7.49 19.44
CA CYS A 158 6.06 -8.54 20.46
C CYS A 158 6.55 -9.93 20.01
N GLN A 159 6.83 -10.14 18.73
CA GLN A 159 7.25 -11.42 18.17
C GLN A 159 8.75 -11.45 17.85
N ILE A 160 9.42 -10.31 17.80
CA ILE A 160 10.87 -10.18 17.69
C ILE A 160 11.52 -10.50 19.03
#